data_778870b05931db9d8b380b91bb1969b5
#
_entry.id   778870b05931db9d8b380b91bb1969b5
#
_cell.length_a   1.000
_cell.length_b   1.000
_cell.length_c   1.000
_cell.angle_alpha   90.00
_cell.angle_beta   90.00
_cell.angle_gamma   90.00
#
_symmetry.space_group_name_H-M   'P 1'
#
loop_
_entity.id
_entity.type
_entity.pdbx_description
1 polymer ?
#
loop_
_entity_poly.entity_id
_entity_poly.type
_entity_poly.pdbx_seq_one_letter_code
_entity_poly.pdbx_strand_id
1 'polypeptide(L)'
;MNCHYFKNQTSNRPLYFNSRRVPFNEAQTLIKKILPDAGFTSAYETISKWPGYQPTSLINLDNVADALGVKSVFYKNEAERFGLKSFKALGGAYAVHKCLEMLIGKNHVSDHKSPKIKKMIAGITVTSATDGNHGKSVAWGAKMFGCKCVIFIHEKVSKNREYALKKYGAQVVRAGKNYDESVKIAQEKAKENDWHVISDTSYAGYSTIPKHVMNGYEVMIYGAVIKQRVRPTHVFLQTGVGSLAAGVTASLFRNLDYSPRIILVDPENADCWVQSIKHQEPVACEGSLENLSLIHI
;
A
#
# COMPACT_ATOMS: atom_id res chain seq x y z
N MET A 1 17.55 26.75 5.21
CA MET A 1 18.20 25.55 5.79
C MET A 1 19.42 25.25 4.95
N ASN A 2 20.61 25.30 5.57
CA ASN A 2 21.87 25.15 4.86
C ASN A 2 22.03 23.74 4.32
N CYS A 3 22.18 23.60 3.00
CA CYS A 3 22.42 22.36 2.25
C CYS A 3 23.76 21.63 2.56
N HIS A 4 24.33 21.81 3.74
CA HIS A 4 25.59 21.13 4.10
C HIS A 4 25.44 19.61 4.32
N TYR A 5 24.21 19.09 4.41
CA TYR A 5 23.98 17.67 4.70
C TYR A 5 24.31 16.72 3.52
N PHE A 6 24.35 17.26 2.27
CA PHE A 6 24.55 16.42 1.08
C PHE A 6 26.01 16.33 0.61
N LYS A 7 26.90 17.19 1.11
CA LYS A 7 28.27 17.27 0.58
C LYS A 7 29.28 16.27 1.15
N ASN A 8 28.99 15.56 2.24
CA ASN A 8 30.01 14.75 2.95
C ASN A 8 29.61 13.30 3.30
N GLN A 9 28.55 12.76 2.70
CA GLN A 9 28.27 11.33 2.85
C GLN A 9 28.31 10.64 1.48
N THR A 10 29.50 10.30 1.02
CA THR A 10 29.68 9.15 0.14
C THR A 10 29.34 7.90 0.96
N SER A 11 28.04 7.70 1.24
CA SER A 11 27.62 6.43 1.81
C SER A 11 27.88 5.37 0.74
N ASN A 12 28.76 4.46 1.01
CA ASN A 12 29.09 3.30 0.17
C ASN A 12 27.91 2.30 0.24
N ARG A 13 26.68 2.80 0.01
CA ARG A 13 25.46 1.98 0.04
C ARG A 13 25.38 1.21 -1.26
N PRO A 14 25.36 -0.13 -1.21
CA PRO A 14 25.37 -0.93 -2.41
C PRO A 14 24.10 -0.71 -3.24
N LEU A 15 24.29 -0.47 -4.54
CA LEU A 15 23.23 -0.43 -5.53
C LEU A 15 23.17 -1.80 -6.22
N TYR A 16 22.00 -2.45 -6.14
CA TYR A 16 21.77 -3.75 -6.78
C TYR A 16 20.95 -3.60 -8.05
N PHE A 17 21.44 -4.16 -9.14
CA PHE A 17 20.74 -4.17 -10.41
C PHE A 17 19.95 -5.48 -10.57
N ASN A 18 18.68 -5.38 -10.96
CA ASN A 18 17.87 -6.53 -11.30
C ASN A 18 18.33 -7.10 -12.66
N SER A 19 19.03 -8.22 -12.64
CA SER A 19 19.51 -8.91 -13.85
C SER A 19 18.37 -9.52 -14.68
N ARG A 20 17.17 -9.72 -14.10
CA ARG A 20 15.97 -10.22 -14.77
C ARG A 20 15.11 -9.11 -15.38
N ARG A 21 15.65 -7.91 -15.53
CA ARG A 21 14.93 -6.82 -16.17
C ARG A 21 14.59 -7.19 -17.61
N VAL A 22 13.30 -7.09 -17.96
CA VAL A 22 12.78 -7.34 -19.31
C VAL A 22 12.59 -6.03 -20.07
N PRO A 23 12.52 -6.05 -21.42
CA PRO A 23 12.15 -4.90 -22.23
C PRO A 23 10.80 -4.29 -21.83
N PHE A 24 10.62 -3.01 -22.09
CA PHE A 24 9.42 -2.25 -21.68
C PHE A 24 8.11 -2.88 -22.13
N ASN A 25 8.00 -3.26 -23.41
CA ASN A 25 6.79 -3.86 -23.97
C ASN A 25 6.44 -5.22 -23.34
N GLU A 26 7.46 -6.00 -23.02
CA GLU A 26 7.31 -7.27 -22.32
C GLU A 26 6.85 -7.03 -20.87
N ALA A 27 7.46 -6.05 -20.18
CA ALA A 27 7.04 -5.65 -18.85
C ALA A 27 5.59 -5.17 -18.81
N GLN A 28 5.15 -4.38 -19.80
CA GLN A 28 3.73 -3.96 -19.92
C GLN A 28 2.80 -5.17 -20.04
N THR A 29 3.17 -6.17 -20.86
CA THR A 29 2.39 -7.39 -21.03
C THR A 29 2.29 -8.20 -19.74
N LEU A 30 3.40 -8.37 -19.02
CA LEU A 30 3.44 -9.05 -17.72
C LEU A 30 2.61 -8.33 -16.67
N ILE A 31 2.71 -7.00 -16.61
CA ILE A 31 1.94 -6.18 -15.68
C ILE A 31 0.44 -6.33 -15.97
N LYS A 32 0.00 -6.24 -17.22
CA LYS A 32 -1.41 -6.40 -17.59
C LYS A 32 -1.96 -7.79 -17.25
N LYS A 33 -1.12 -8.82 -17.30
CA LYS A 33 -1.49 -10.18 -16.88
C LYS A 33 -1.72 -10.30 -15.37
N ILE A 34 -0.93 -9.58 -14.55
CA ILE A 34 -1.00 -9.62 -13.09
C ILE A 34 -2.04 -8.65 -12.54
N LEU A 35 -2.02 -7.41 -13.06
CA LEU A 35 -2.92 -6.30 -12.72
C LEU A 35 -3.61 -5.80 -14.01
N PRO A 36 -4.73 -6.40 -14.40
CA PRO A 36 -5.47 -6.02 -15.62
C PRO A 36 -5.98 -4.56 -15.56
N ASP A 37 -6.14 -3.93 -16.73
CA ASP A 37 -6.64 -2.56 -16.87
C ASP A 37 -8.00 -2.34 -16.17
N ALA A 38 -8.88 -3.35 -16.21
CA ALA A 38 -10.17 -3.32 -15.53
C ALA A 38 -10.05 -3.17 -14.00
N GLY A 39 -8.97 -3.70 -13.40
CA GLY A 39 -8.71 -3.57 -11.97
C GLY A 39 -8.43 -2.11 -11.58
N PHE A 40 -7.56 -1.44 -12.32
CA PHE A 40 -7.28 -0.01 -12.16
C PHE A 40 -8.53 0.84 -12.41
N THR A 41 -9.24 0.61 -13.51
CA THR A 41 -10.46 1.36 -13.86
C THR A 41 -11.49 1.27 -12.73
N SER A 42 -11.75 0.06 -12.24
CA SER A 42 -12.65 -0.16 -11.09
C SER A 42 -12.18 0.57 -9.84
N ALA A 43 -10.88 0.54 -9.55
CA ALA A 43 -10.31 1.24 -8.38
C ALA A 43 -10.48 2.76 -8.50
N TYR A 44 -10.15 3.32 -9.64
CA TYR A 44 -10.26 4.76 -9.88
C TYR A 44 -11.72 5.24 -9.80
N GLU A 45 -12.65 4.56 -10.47
CA GLU A 45 -14.07 4.90 -10.47
C GLU A 45 -14.71 4.79 -9.07
N THR A 46 -14.23 3.86 -8.27
CA THR A 46 -14.72 3.65 -6.90
C THR A 46 -14.14 4.69 -5.95
N ILE A 47 -12.82 4.79 -5.88
CA ILE A 47 -12.10 5.63 -4.92
C ILE A 47 -12.36 7.11 -5.18
N SER A 48 -12.44 7.52 -6.46
CA SER A 48 -12.68 8.93 -6.82
C SER A 48 -14.06 9.47 -6.38
N LYS A 49 -14.99 8.57 -6.04
CA LYS A 49 -16.33 8.92 -5.53
C LYS A 49 -16.41 8.93 -4.00
N TRP A 50 -15.33 8.51 -3.31
CA TRP A 50 -15.37 8.49 -1.85
C TRP A 50 -15.34 9.91 -1.26
N PRO A 51 -16.05 10.14 -0.13
CA PRO A 51 -16.03 11.43 0.53
C PRO A 51 -14.61 11.90 0.85
N GLY A 52 -14.27 13.13 0.48
CA GLY A 52 -12.94 13.70 0.70
C GLY A 52 -11.86 13.24 -0.27
N TYR A 53 -12.23 12.52 -1.36
CA TYR A 53 -11.23 12.22 -2.39
C TYR A 53 -10.76 13.49 -3.09
N GLN A 54 -9.44 13.66 -3.09
CA GLN A 54 -8.76 14.66 -3.91
C GLN A 54 -7.43 14.08 -4.40
N PRO A 55 -6.96 14.42 -5.60
CA PRO A 55 -5.57 14.20 -5.97
C PRO A 55 -4.68 14.95 -4.97
N THR A 56 -3.80 14.23 -4.28
CA THR A 56 -2.83 14.85 -3.39
C THR A 56 -1.73 15.55 -4.18
N SER A 57 -1.05 16.51 -3.55
CA SER A 57 -0.08 17.37 -4.21
C SER A 57 1.15 16.61 -4.72
N LEU A 58 1.65 17.05 -5.88
CA LEU A 58 2.97 16.73 -6.39
C LEU A 58 3.83 17.99 -6.20
N ILE A 59 4.70 17.99 -5.20
CA ILE A 59 5.48 19.14 -4.78
C ILE A 59 6.77 19.16 -5.59
N ASN A 60 7.07 20.30 -6.22
CA ASN A 60 8.36 20.54 -6.84
C ASN A 60 9.39 20.96 -5.77
N LEU A 61 10.54 20.32 -5.76
CA LEU A 61 11.62 20.55 -4.80
C LEU A 61 12.81 21.22 -5.51
N ASP A 62 12.64 22.49 -5.92
CA ASP A 62 13.63 23.24 -6.71
C ASP A 62 15.00 23.28 -6.03
N ASN A 63 15.06 23.60 -4.74
CA ASN A 63 16.33 23.64 -4.00
C ASN A 63 17.05 22.28 -3.96
N VAL A 64 16.31 21.15 -3.99
CA VAL A 64 16.90 19.82 -4.05
C VAL A 64 17.39 19.53 -5.46
N ALA A 65 16.65 19.92 -6.48
CA ALA A 65 17.04 19.77 -7.87
C ALA A 65 18.35 20.53 -8.16
N ASP A 66 18.44 21.79 -7.72
CA ASP A 66 19.64 22.62 -7.84
C ASP A 66 20.85 22.00 -7.12
N ALA A 67 20.66 21.54 -5.88
CA ALA A 67 21.72 20.91 -5.08
C ALA A 67 22.25 19.61 -5.70
N LEU A 68 21.40 18.89 -6.45
CA LEU A 68 21.75 17.63 -7.12
C LEU A 68 22.21 17.84 -8.57
N GLY A 69 22.09 19.04 -9.14
CA GLY A 69 22.41 19.34 -10.54
C GLY A 69 21.48 18.61 -11.52
N VAL A 70 20.21 18.40 -11.17
CA VAL A 70 19.21 17.77 -12.02
C VAL A 70 18.11 18.76 -12.39
N LYS A 71 17.39 18.48 -13.49
CA LYS A 71 16.37 19.38 -14.03
C LYS A 71 15.22 19.64 -13.05
N SER A 72 14.75 18.62 -12.36
CA SER A 72 13.63 18.73 -11.42
C SER A 72 13.58 17.53 -10.48
N VAL A 73 13.10 17.76 -9.25
CA VAL A 73 12.79 16.73 -8.27
C VAL A 73 11.36 16.95 -7.78
N PHE A 74 10.53 15.91 -7.87
CA PHE A 74 9.16 15.98 -7.41
C PHE A 74 8.95 15.03 -6.21
N TYR A 75 8.18 15.49 -5.23
CA TYR A 75 7.74 14.71 -4.09
C TYR A 75 6.22 14.53 -4.12
N LYS A 76 5.78 13.27 -4.21
CA LYS A 76 4.35 12.92 -4.11
C LYS A 76 3.93 12.89 -2.65
N ASN A 77 3.22 13.91 -2.21
CA ASN A 77 2.82 14.06 -0.82
C ASN A 77 1.48 13.36 -0.53
N GLU A 78 1.53 12.26 0.18
CA GLU A 78 0.34 11.50 0.62
C GLU A 78 -0.07 11.78 2.08
N ALA A 79 0.52 12.79 2.73
CA ALA A 79 0.22 13.14 4.11
C ALA A 79 -1.24 13.59 4.33
N GLU A 80 -1.89 14.10 3.29
CA GLU A 80 -3.27 14.62 3.35
C GLU A 80 -4.33 13.61 2.91
N ARG A 81 -3.92 12.41 2.45
CA ARG A 81 -4.83 11.41 1.92
C ARG A 81 -5.92 11.03 2.92
N PHE A 82 -7.16 11.45 2.67
CA PHE A 82 -8.35 11.20 3.49
C PHE A 82 -8.18 11.54 4.99
N GLY A 83 -7.22 12.39 5.35
CA GLY A 83 -6.89 12.68 6.75
C GLY A 83 -6.18 11.52 7.50
N LEU A 84 -5.84 10.42 6.82
CA LEU A 84 -5.16 9.27 7.43
C LEU A 84 -3.64 9.45 7.48
N LYS A 85 -3.10 10.48 6.85
CA LYS A 85 -1.66 10.79 6.76
C LYS A 85 -0.84 9.68 6.10
N SER A 86 -1.43 8.95 5.16
CA SER A 86 -0.78 7.84 4.48
C SER A 86 -1.50 7.43 3.20
N PHE A 87 -0.74 7.04 2.18
CA PHE A 87 -1.26 6.44 0.93
C PHE A 87 -2.03 5.12 1.16
N LYS A 88 -1.79 4.45 2.28
CA LYS A 88 -2.39 3.14 2.60
C LYS A 88 -3.92 3.15 2.53
N ALA A 89 -4.55 4.31 2.74
CA ALA A 89 -5.99 4.48 2.60
C ALA A 89 -6.52 4.04 1.23
N LEU A 90 -5.77 4.29 0.16
CA LEU A 90 -6.15 3.90 -1.20
C LEU A 90 -6.24 2.37 -1.35
N GLY A 91 -5.25 1.63 -0.82
CA GLY A 91 -5.20 0.18 -0.98
C GLY A 91 -6.07 -0.57 0.03
N GLY A 92 -5.89 -0.31 1.34
CA GLY A 92 -6.57 -1.08 2.38
C GLY A 92 -8.09 -0.90 2.39
N ALA A 93 -8.58 0.35 2.29
CA ALA A 93 -10.02 0.59 2.22
C ALA A 93 -10.63 0.08 0.90
N TYR A 94 -9.91 0.18 -0.22
CA TYR A 94 -10.39 -0.41 -1.48
C TYR A 94 -10.44 -1.94 -1.41
N ALA A 95 -9.47 -2.57 -0.76
CA ALA A 95 -9.49 -4.02 -0.54
C ALA A 95 -10.69 -4.45 0.34
N VAL A 96 -11.07 -3.66 1.36
CA VAL A 96 -12.32 -3.88 2.12
C VAL A 96 -13.53 -3.79 1.19
N HIS A 97 -13.63 -2.74 0.37
CA HIS A 97 -14.71 -2.60 -0.61
C HIS A 97 -14.82 -3.81 -1.53
N LYS A 98 -13.69 -4.26 -2.10
CA LYS A 98 -13.66 -5.42 -2.99
C LYS A 98 -14.01 -6.73 -2.28
N CYS A 99 -13.58 -6.88 -1.03
CA CYS A 99 -13.98 -8.01 -0.20
C CYS A 99 -15.51 -8.06 -0.03
N LEU A 100 -16.13 -6.93 0.30
CA LEU A 100 -17.58 -6.82 0.38
C LEU A 100 -18.27 -7.13 -0.95
N GLU A 101 -17.73 -6.63 -2.09
CA GLU A 101 -18.26 -6.98 -3.42
C GLU A 101 -18.24 -8.48 -3.70
N MET A 102 -17.17 -9.18 -3.28
CA MET A 102 -17.07 -10.63 -3.45
C MET A 102 -18.10 -11.38 -2.60
N LEU A 103 -18.42 -10.87 -1.41
CA LEU A 103 -19.31 -11.54 -0.46
C LEU A 103 -20.80 -11.31 -0.74
N ILE A 104 -21.18 -10.09 -1.09
CA ILE A 104 -22.58 -9.71 -1.24
C ILE A 104 -22.96 -9.23 -2.65
N GLY A 105 -22.00 -9.17 -3.57
CA GLY A 105 -22.20 -8.72 -4.94
C GLY A 105 -21.98 -7.21 -5.15
N LYS A 106 -21.44 -6.87 -6.32
CA LYS A 106 -21.05 -5.49 -6.69
C LYS A 106 -22.21 -4.49 -6.59
N ASN A 107 -23.39 -4.85 -7.09
CA ASN A 107 -24.55 -3.96 -7.09
C ASN A 107 -25.00 -3.62 -5.68
N HIS A 108 -24.89 -4.57 -4.74
CA HIS A 108 -25.26 -4.35 -3.34
C HIS A 108 -24.30 -3.40 -2.63
N VAL A 109 -22.99 -3.51 -2.85
CA VAL A 109 -22.03 -2.58 -2.22
C VAL A 109 -22.23 -1.15 -2.74
N SER A 110 -22.60 -0.97 -3.99
CA SER A 110 -22.95 0.34 -4.55
C SER A 110 -24.19 0.96 -3.86
N ASP A 111 -25.13 0.12 -3.41
CA ASP A 111 -26.33 0.51 -2.66
C ASP A 111 -26.17 0.34 -1.13
N HIS A 112 -24.96 0.51 -0.60
CA HIS A 112 -24.65 0.32 0.82
C HIS A 112 -25.45 1.19 1.79
N LYS A 113 -26.23 2.17 1.28
CA LYS A 113 -27.13 3.01 2.08
C LYS A 113 -28.48 2.35 2.34
N SER A 114 -28.90 1.37 1.55
CA SER A 114 -30.14 0.61 1.73
C SER A 114 -30.15 -0.11 3.10
N PRO A 115 -31.25 -0.09 3.87
CA PRO A 115 -31.34 -0.74 5.18
C PRO A 115 -31.04 -2.25 5.13
N LYS A 116 -31.50 -2.94 4.09
CA LYS A 116 -31.23 -4.37 3.86
C LYS A 116 -29.74 -4.62 3.69
N ILE A 117 -29.08 -3.85 2.84
CA ILE A 117 -27.64 -3.99 2.55
C ILE A 117 -26.79 -3.62 3.77
N LYS A 118 -27.16 -2.54 4.49
CA LYS A 118 -26.50 -2.19 5.76
C LYS A 118 -26.53 -3.35 6.76
N LYS A 119 -27.65 -4.04 6.90
CA LYS A 119 -27.77 -5.19 7.79
C LYS A 119 -26.86 -6.35 7.35
N MET A 120 -26.76 -6.61 6.04
CA MET A 120 -25.86 -7.62 5.50
C MET A 120 -24.41 -7.28 5.79
N ILE A 121 -23.99 -6.05 5.47
CA ILE A 121 -22.61 -5.59 5.69
C ILE A 121 -22.25 -5.59 7.19
N ALA A 122 -23.14 -5.18 8.07
CA ALA A 122 -22.93 -5.17 9.52
C ALA A 122 -22.71 -6.57 10.11
N GLY A 123 -23.11 -7.64 9.40
CA GLY A 123 -22.82 -9.03 9.76
C GLY A 123 -21.40 -9.47 9.41
N ILE A 124 -20.74 -8.76 8.47
CA ILE A 124 -19.42 -9.15 7.97
C ILE A 124 -18.32 -8.57 8.89
N THR A 125 -17.29 -9.38 9.15
CA THR A 125 -16.10 -8.95 9.89
C THR A 125 -14.86 -9.06 9.01
N VAL A 126 -14.14 -7.96 8.84
CA VAL A 126 -12.81 -7.95 8.22
C VAL A 126 -11.73 -7.92 9.30
N THR A 127 -10.59 -8.53 9.02
CA THR A 127 -9.48 -8.59 9.97
C THR A 127 -8.13 -8.38 9.29
N SER A 128 -7.15 -7.89 10.05
CA SER A 128 -5.77 -7.78 9.61
C SER A 128 -4.82 -7.84 10.82
N ALA A 129 -3.61 -8.34 10.61
CA ALA A 129 -2.54 -8.24 11.59
C ALA A 129 -1.59 -7.12 11.17
N THR A 130 -1.63 -6.00 11.88
CA THR A 130 -0.81 -4.81 11.56
C THR A 130 -0.98 -3.72 12.61
N ASP A 131 0.08 -3.06 12.97
CA ASP A 131 0.09 -1.95 13.93
C ASP A 131 0.18 -0.56 13.27
N GLY A 132 0.25 -0.54 11.94
CA GLY A 132 0.57 0.67 11.17
C GLY A 132 -0.57 1.22 10.32
N ASN A 133 -0.16 1.89 9.26
CA ASN A 133 -1.06 2.60 8.35
C ASN A 133 -1.99 1.67 7.56
N HIS A 134 -1.59 0.41 7.33
CA HIS A 134 -2.47 -0.57 6.69
C HIS A 134 -3.69 -0.86 7.57
N GLY A 135 -3.48 -1.14 8.86
CA GLY A 135 -4.58 -1.36 9.81
C GLY A 135 -5.51 -0.15 9.94
N LYS A 136 -4.95 1.07 10.01
CA LYS A 136 -5.78 2.29 9.98
C LYS A 136 -6.63 2.38 8.72
N SER A 137 -6.08 2.01 7.57
CA SER A 137 -6.77 2.01 6.29
C SER A 137 -7.91 0.99 6.25
N VAL A 138 -7.66 -0.24 6.72
CA VAL A 138 -8.68 -1.29 6.82
C VAL A 138 -9.80 -0.87 7.79
N ALA A 139 -9.44 -0.37 8.97
CA ALA A 139 -10.40 0.10 9.97
C ALA A 139 -11.24 1.27 9.46
N TRP A 140 -10.61 2.23 8.77
CA TRP A 140 -11.33 3.35 8.15
C TRP A 140 -12.28 2.89 7.05
N GLY A 141 -11.83 1.98 6.17
CA GLY A 141 -12.68 1.38 5.15
C GLY A 141 -13.86 0.62 5.75
N ALA A 142 -13.63 -0.21 6.76
CA ALA A 142 -14.68 -0.93 7.47
C ALA A 142 -15.72 0.02 8.09
N LYS A 143 -15.27 1.11 8.72
CA LYS A 143 -16.13 2.15 9.27
C LYS A 143 -16.96 2.84 8.18
N MET A 144 -16.33 3.16 7.05
CA MET A 144 -16.98 3.84 5.92
C MET A 144 -18.11 2.99 5.31
N PHE A 145 -17.91 1.68 5.18
CA PHE A 145 -18.90 0.76 4.62
C PHE A 145 -19.83 0.16 5.67
N GLY A 146 -19.49 0.21 6.97
CA GLY A 146 -20.33 -0.26 8.07
C GLY A 146 -20.15 -1.73 8.43
N CYS A 147 -19.07 -2.38 8.02
CA CYS A 147 -18.72 -3.73 8.48
C CYS A 147 -17.87 -3.69 9.77
N LYS A 148 -17.79 -4.82 10.47
CA LYS A 148 -16.95 -4.97 11.65
C LYS A 148 -15.48 -5.07 11.27
N CYS A 149 -14.60 -4.60 12.14
CA CYS A 149 -13.15 -4.67 11.93
C CYS A 149 -12.44 -5.13 13.21
N VAL A 150 -11.62 -6.18 13.07
CA VAL A 150 -10.76 -6.69 14.15
C VAL A 150 -9.31 -6.58 13.69
N ILE A 151 -8.48 -5.83 14.43
CA ILE A 151 -7.06 -5.70 14.13
C ILE A 151 -6.23 -6.36 15.21
N PHE A 152 -5.38 -7.28 14.79
CA PHE A 152 -4.40 -7.93 15.65
C PHE A 152 -3.10 -7.15 15.68
N ILE A 153 -2.58 -6.92 16.88
CA ILE A 153 -1.28 -6.27 17.11
C ILE A 153 -0.46 -7.11 18.08
N HIS A 154 0.87 -7.12 17.91
CA HIS A 154 1.74 -7.83 18.85
C HIS A 154 1.93 -7.06 20.17
N GLU A 155 2.46 -7.74 21.19
CA GLU A 155 2.56 -7.22 22.56
C GLU A 155 3.34 -5.91 22.69
N LYS A 156 4.39 -5.74 21.88
CA LYS A 156 5.28 -4.57 21.93
C LYS A 156 4.73 -3.31 21.23
N VAL A 157 3.57 -3.39 20.59
CA VAL A 157 2.97 -2.21 19.91
C VAL A 157 2.59 -1.14 20.91
N SER A 158 2.96 0.09 20.62
CA SER A 158 2.69 1.23 21.53
C SER A 158 1.18 1.49 21.70
N LYS A 159 0.80 2.01 22.88
CA LYS A 159 -0.59 2.40 23.15
C LYS A 159 -1.11 3.46 22.19
N ASN A 160 -0.25 4.35 21.70
CA ASN A 160 -0.64 5.38 20.73
C ASN A 160 -1.05 4.77 19.39
N ARG A 161 -0.36 3.72 18.91
CA ARG A 161 -0.74 3.00 17.69
C ARG A 161 -2.05 2.24 17.88
N GLU A 162 -2.22 1.55 19.01
CA GLU A 162 -3.48 0.90 19.36
C GLU A 162 -4.64 1.90 19.40
N TYR A 163 -4.46 3.05 20.06
CA TYR A 163 -5.46 4.11 20.10
C TYR A 163 -5.83 4.62 18.71
N ALA A 164 -4.83 4.80 17.85
CA ALA A 164 -5.06 5.25 16.47
C ALA A 164 -5.94 4.28 15.67
N LEU A 165 -5.83 2.96 15.89
CA LEU A 165 -6.70 1.95 15.27
C LEU A 165 -8.13 2.02 15.83
N LYS A 166 -8.25 2.08 17.17
CA LYS A 166 -9.56 2.19 17.87
C LYS A 166 -10.34 3.44 17.45
N LYS A 167 -9.66 4.56 17.18
CA LYS A 167 -10.29 5.80 16.67
C LYS A 167 -11.11 5.59 15.39
N TYR A 168 -10.69 4.64 14.55
CA TYR A 168 -11.42 4.28 13.34
C TYR A 168 -12.45 3.15 13.54
N GLY A 169 -12.76 2.79 14.80
CA GLY A 169 -13.80 1.83 15.14
C GLY A 169 -13.37 0.38 15.10
N ALA A 170 -12.08 0.10 14.98
CA ALA A 170 -11.58 -1.28 15.05
C ALA A 170 -11.62 -1.81 16.49
N GLN A 171 -12.04 -3.06 16.65
CA GLN A 171 -11.69 -3.85 17.81
C GLN A 171 -10.22 -4.23 17.69
N VAL A 172 -9.41 -3.88 18.67
CA VAL A 172 -7.97 -4.20 18.66
C VAL A 172 -7.71 -5.33 19.63
N VAL A 173 -7.09 -6.40 19.13
CA VAL A 173 -6.69 -7.58 19.89
C VAL A 173 -5.18 -7.62 19.99
N ARG A 174 -4.64 -7.55 21.19
CA ARG A 174 -3.21 -7.67 21.44
C ARG A 174 -2.88 -9.15 21.61
N ALA A 175 -2.17 -9.73 20.62
CA ALA A 175 -1.85 -11.14 20.55
C ALA A 175 -0.55 -11.39 19.79
N GLY A 176 0.27 -12.32 20.30
CA GLY A 176 1.57 -12.68 19.76
C GLY A 176 2.72 -11.79 20.30
N LYS A 177 3.89 -12.39 20.46
CA LYS A 177 5.11 -11.73 20.95
C LYS A 177 5.76 -10.81 19.90
N ASN A 178 5.52 -11.13 18.62
CA ASN A 178 6.04 -10.42 17.46
C ASN A 178 5.00 -10.33 16.34
N TYR A 179 5.36 -9.69 15.24
CA TYR A 179 4.49 -9.50 14.09
C TYR A 179 4.02 -10.83 13.49
N ASP A 180 4.92 -11.79 13.29
CA ASP A 180 4.62 -13.05 12.61
C ASP A 180 3.66 -13.92 13.43
N GLU A 181 3.83 -13.96 14.75
CA GLU A 181 2.87 -14.61 15.65
C GLU A 181 1.50 -13.95 15.58
N SER A 182 1.44 -12.60 15.53
CA SER A 182 0.18 -11.87 15.37
C SER A 182 -0.52 -12.21 14.06
N VAL A 183 0.23 -12.35 12.97
CA VAL A 183 -0.29 -12.75 11.65
C VAL A 183 -0.89 -14.15 11.73
N LYS A 184 -0.16 -15.11 12.33
CA LYS A 184 -0.63 -16.49 12.50
C LYS A 184 -1.92 -16.55 13.31
N ILE A 185 -1.94 -15.88 14.48
CA ILE A 185 -3.13 -15.84 15.35
C ILE A 185 -4.32 -15.19 14.62
N ALA A 186 -4.07 -14.10 13.87
CA ALA A 186 -5.12 -13.46 13.09
C ALA A 186 -5.73 -14.38 12.03
N GLN A 187 -4.90 -15.18 11.34
CA GLN A 187 -5.35 -16.16 10.35
C GLN A 187 -6.16 -17.29 10.98
N GLU A 188 -5.70 -17.82 12.12
CA GLU A 188 -6.41 -18.86 12.87
C GLU A 188 -7.77 -18.35 13.34
N LYS A 189 -7.81 -17.15 13.96
CA LYS A 189 -9.07 -16.54 14.42
C LYS A 189 -10.01 -16.15 13.27
N ALA A 190 -9.47 -15.75 12.13
CA ALA A 190 -10.26 -15.50 10.93
C ALA A 190 -10.97 -16.79 10.47
N LYS A 191 -10.26 -17.90 10.42
CA LYS A 191 -10.82 -19.20 10.04
C LYS A 191 -11.87 -19.72 11.05
N GLU A 192 -11.60 -19.59 12.35
CA GLU A 192 -12.52 -20.01 13.42
C GLU A 192 -13.84 -19.25 13.42
N ASN A 193 -13.83 -17.97 13.04
CA ASN A 193 -14.97 -17.08 13.17
C ASN A 193 -15.57 -16.63 11.82
N ASP A 194 -15.13 -17.19 10.72
CA ASP A 194 -15.52 -16.81 9.35
C ASP A 194 -15.26 -15.30 9.06
N TRP A 195 -14.10 -14.80 9.51
CA TRP A 195 -13.67 -13.43 9.23
C TRP A 195 -12.82 -13.36 7.97
N HIS A 196 -12.85 -12.21 7.31
CA HIS A 196 -12.16 -12.03 6.03
C HIS A 196 -10.87 -11.25 6.23
N VAL A 197 -9.74 -11.91 5.95
CA VAL A 197 -8.41 -11.29 6.09
C VAL A 197 -8.21 -10.24 5.00
N ILE A 198 -7.75 -9.04 5.38
CA ILE A 198 -7.33 -7.96 4.48
C ILE A 198 -5.85 -7.68 4.71
N SER A 199 -5.00 -8.36 3.94
CA SER A 199 -3.54 -8.18 4.00
C SER A 199 -3.02 -7.53 2.71
N ASP A 200 -1.96 -6.75 2.84
CA ASP A 200 -1.21 -6.17 1.70
C ASP A 200 -0.02 -7.05 1.26
N THR A 201 0.14 -8.23 1.88
CA THR A 201 1.17 -9.22 1.56
C THR A 201 0.56 -10.43 0.89
N SER A 202 1.12 -10.84 -0.25
CA SER A 202 0.73 -12.05 -0.99
C SER A 202 1.48 -13.28 -0.46
N TYR A 203 0.80 -14.42 -0.46
CA TYR A 203 1.39 -15.74 -0.22
C TYR A 203 0.63 -16.81 -1.02
N ALA A 204 1.11 -18.04 -1.02
CA ALA A 204 0.49 -19.13 -1.78
C ALA A 204 -1.00 -19.28 -1.42
N GLY A 205 -1.87 -19.22 -2.42
CA GLY A 205 -3.33 -19.25 -2.26
C GLY A 205 -4.00 -17.94 -1.84
N TYR A 206 -3.21 -16.88 -1.54
CA TYR A 206 -3.74 -15.57 -1.14
C TYR A 206 -3.12 -14.45 -1.97
N SER A 207 -3.69 -14.14 -3.11
CA SER A 207 -3.21 -13.08 -4.01
C SER A 207 -4.28 -12.08 -4.46
N THR A 208 -5.56 -12.43 -4.34
CA THR A 208 -6.67 -11.60 -4.84
C THR A 208 -6.78 -10.28 -4.07
N ILE A 209 -6.81 -10.33 -2.76
CA ILE A 209 -6.89 -9.13 -1.91
C ILE A 209 -5.65 -8.24 -2.06
N PRO A 210 -4.39 -8.75 -2.03
CA PRO A 210 -3.22 -7.94 -2.33
C PRO A 210 -3.25 -7.27 -3.71
N LYS A 211 -3.78 -7.92 -4.74
CA LYS A 211 -3.98 -7.27 -6.05
C LYS A 211 -4.95 -6.10 -5.99
N HIS A 212 -6.03 -6.19 -5.20
CA HIS A 212 -6.92 -5.06 -4.98
C HIS A 212 -6.23 -3.91 -4.23
N VAL A 213 -5.37 -4.23 -3.26
CA VAL A 213 -4.52 -3.22 -2.60
C VAL A 213 -3.63 -2.50 -3.62
N MET A 214 -2.96 -3.24 -4.51
CA MET A 214 -2.11 -2.69 -5.57
C MET A 214 -2.91 -1.80 -6.53
N ASN A 215 -4.09 -2.25 -6.99
CA ASN A 215 -4.98 -1.45 -7.84
C ASN A 215 -5.38 -0.12 -7.18
N GLY A 216 -5.64 -0.12 -5.87
CA GLY A 216 -5.88 1.10 -5.11
C GLY A 216 -4.68 2.06 -5.16
N TYR A 217 -3.46 1.54 -5.07
CA TYR A 217 -2.24 2.37 -5.12
C TYR A 217 -1.96 2.93 -6.53
N GLU A 218 -2.40 2.28 -7.60
CA GLU A 218 -2.31 2.85 -8.96
C GLU A 218 -2.99 4.23 -9.05
N VAL A 219 -4.08 4.44 -8.32
CA VAL A 219 -4.87 5.70 -8.31
C VAL A 219 -4.03 6.90 -7.83
N MET A 220 -3.07 6.67 -6.93
CA MET A 220 -2.19 7.72 -6.41
C MET A 220 -1.40 8.42 -7.52
N ILE A 221 -0.82 7.64 -8.42
CA ILE A 221 0.06 8.14 -9.48
C ILE A 221 -0.75 8.73 -10.64
N TYR A 222 -1.86 8.10 -10.98
CA TYR A 222 -2.70 8.55 -12.09
C TYR A 222 -3.16 10.01 -11.90
N GLY A 223 -3.65 10.38 -10.73
CA GLY A 223 -4.14 11.73 -10.47
C GLY A 223 -3.07 12.82 -10.50
N ALA A 224 -1.84 12.51 -10.05
CA ALA A 224 -0.80 13.52 -9.90
C ALA A 224 0.23 13.52 -11.04
N VAL A 225 0.68 12.37 -11.48
CA VAL A 225 1.74 12.28 -12.50
C VAL A 225 1.14 12.23 -13.90
N ILE A 226 0.17 11.32 -14.12
CA ILE A 226 -0.34 11.08 -15.47
C ILE A 226 -1.21 12.24 -15.94
N LYS A 227 -2.19 12.68 -15.13
CA LYS A 227 -3.06 13.81 -15.52
C LYS A 227 -2.29 15.12 -15.69
N GLN A 228 -1.23 15.35 -14.92
CA GLN A 228 -0.38 16.55 -15.07
C GLN A 228 0.71 16.38 -16.13
N ARG A 229 0.75 15.22 -16.82
CA ARG A 229 1.73 14.92 -17.89
C ARG A 229 3.19 15.04 -17.43
N VAL A 230 3.49 14.77 -16.17
CA VAL A 230 4.86 14.72 -15.68
C VAL A 230 5.55 13.46 -16.23
N ARG A 231 6.75 13.62 -16.77
CA ARG A 231 7.53 12.54 -17.39
C ARG A 231 8.78 12.23 -16.56
N PRO A 232 8.67 11.43 -15.49
CA PRO A 232 9.81 11.13 -14.64
C PRO A 232 10.79 10.20 -15.36
N THR A 233 12.08 10.50 -15.28
CA THR A 233 13.16 9.61 -15.75
C THR A 233 13.53 8.56 -14.70
N HIS A 234 13.41 8.93 -13.42
CA HIS A 234 13.72 8.10 -12.26
C HIS A 234 12.58 8.21 -11.25
N VAL A 235 12.21 7.09 -10.66
CA VAL A 235 11.16 7.03 -9.63
C VAL A 235 11.70 6.24 -8.43
N PHE A 236 11.80 6.91 -7.29
CA PHE A 236 12.25 6.31 -6.03
C PHE A 236 11.04 5.87 -5.22
N LEU A 237 10.99 4.62 -4.83
CA LEU A 237 9.90 4.00 -4.10
C LEU A 237 10.42 3.32 -2.84
N GLN A 238 9.94 3.77 -1.69
CA GLN A 238 10.18 3.02 -0.45
C GLN A 238 9.50 1.66 -0.53
N THR A 239 10.14 0.64 -0.03
CA THR A 239 9.63 -0.71 -0.03
C THR A 239 9.54 -1.31 1.37
N GLY A 240 8.67 -2.22 1.52
CA GLY A 240 8.47 -3.21 2.53
C GLY A 240 7.97 -4.45 1.81
N VAL A 241 6.69 -4.82 1.94
CA VAL A 241 6.10 -5.99 1.25
C VAL A 241 5.91 -5.83 -0.28
N GLY A 242 6.15 -4.63 -0.84
CA GLY A 242 6.19 -4.39 -2.28
C GLY A 242 4.90 -3.94 -2.95
N SER A 243 3.75 -3.98 -2.30
CA SER A 243 2.48 -3.63 -2.93
C SER A 243 2.42 -2.19 -3.46
N LEU A 244 3.09 -1.22 -2.77
CA LEU A 244 3.22 0.14 -3.27
C LEU A 244 4.03 0.19 -4.56
N ALA A 245 5.21 -0.42 -4.54
CA ALA A 245 6.11 -0.44 -5.68
C ALA A 245 5.45 -1.09 -6.90
N ALA A 246 4.73 -2.20 -6.70
CA ALA A 246 3.97 -2.87 -7.75
C ALA A 246 2.86 -1.98 -8.33
N GLY A 247 2.03 -1.36 -7.50
CA GLY A 247 0.94 -0.48 -7.95
C GLY A 247 1.45 0.76 -8.67
N VAL A 248 2.49 1.43 -8.15
CA VAL A 248 3.09 2.60 -8.80
C VAL A 248 3.72 2.21 -10.14
N THR A 249 4.49 1.13 -10.18
CA THR A 249 5.10 0.64 -11.42
C THR A 249 4.03 0.29 -12.45
N ALA A 250 2.97 -0.42 -12.06
CA ALA A 250 1.87 -0.75 -12.94
C ALA A 250 1.20 0.50 -13.53
N SER A 251 0.93 1.51 -12.71
CA SER A 251 0.34 2.77 -13.17
C SER A 251 1.24 3.51 -14.16
N LEU A 252 2.55 3.59 -13.89
CA LEU A 252 3.51 4.25 -14.78
C LEU A 252 3.64 3.49 -16.12
N PHE A 253 3.83 2.18 -16.08
CA PHE A 253 4.01 1.37 -17.30
C PHE A 253 2.73 1.28 -18.13
N ARG A 254 1.56 1.38 -17.52
CA ARG A 254 0.26 1.43 -18.21
C ARG A 254 0.07 2.72 -19.00
N ASN A 255 0.55 3.84 -18.48
CA ASN A 255 0.18 5.17 -18.96
C ASN A 255 1.32 5.92 -19.65
N LEU A 256 2.57 5.45 -19.54
CA LEU A 256 3.71 6.05 -20.24
C LEU A 256 4.07 5.24 -21.48
N ASP A 257 4.68 5.93 -22.44
CA ASP A 257 5.21 5.38 -23.69
C ASP A 257 6.71 5.01 -23.61
N TYR A 258 7.29 5.10 -22.42
CA TYR A 258 8.69 4.80 -22.11
C TYR A 258 8.80 4.21 -20.69
N SER A 259 9.94 3.57 -20.42
CA SER A 259 10.26 3.01 -19.10
C SER A 259 11.06 3.99 -18.26
N PRO A 260 10.47 4.61 -17.20
CA PRO A 260 11.27 5.28 -16.20
C PRO A 260 12.13 4.25 -15.44
N ARG A 261 13.26 4.68 -14.89
CA ARG A 261 14.05 3.85 -14.00
C ARG A 261 13.37 3.77 -12.63
N ILE A 262 12.88 2.60 -12.26
CA ILE A 262 12.29 2.36 -10.94
C ILE A 262 13.41 1.98 -9.97
N ILE A 263 13.51 2.71 -8.86
CA ILE A 263 14.53 2.51 -7.83
C ILE A 263 13.79 2.18 -6.53
N LEU A 264 13.96 0.94 -6.07
CA LEU A 264 13.41 0.50 -4.80
C LEU A 264 14.39 0.88 -3.68
N VAL A 265 13.86 1.44 -2.61
CA VAL A 265 14.61 1.86 -1.43
C VAL A 265 14.17 1.00 -0.25
N ASP A 266 14.99 0.01 0.08
CA ASP A 266 14.78 -0.90 1.21
C ASP A 266 15.49 -0.38 2.47
N PRO A 267 14.88 -0.52 3.66
CA PRO A 267 15.59 -0.35 4.93
C PRO A 267 16.62 -1.46 5.13
N GLU A 268 17.80 -1.13 5.68
CA GLU A 268 18.88 -2.10 5.92
C GLU A 268 18.44 -3.30 6.78
N ASN A 269 17.54 -3.05 7.75
CA ASN A 269 17.04 -4.10 8.65
C ASN A 269 15.83 -4.87 8.10
N ALA A 270 15.40 -4.58 6.87
CA ALA A 270 14.27 -5.24 6.22
C ALA A 270 14.44 -5.23 4.69
N ASP A 271 15.57 -5.76 4.25
CA ASP A 271 16.05 -5.71 2.88
C ASP A 271 15.55 -6.89 2.01
N CYS A 272 14.33 -7.33 2.22
CA CYS A 272 13.76 -8.50 1.54
C CYS A 272 13.83 -8.39 0.00
N TRP A 273 13.76 -7.19 -0.55
CA TRP A 273 13.91 -6.97 -2.00
C TRP A 273 15.33 -7.18 -2.47
N VAL A 274 16.32 -6.70 -1.71
CA VAL A 274 17.74 -6.93 -1.99
C VAL A 274 18.08 -8.43 -1.91
N GLN A 275 17.60 -9.11 -0.86
CA GLN A 275 17.81 -10.55 -0.70
C GLN A 275 17.12 -11.33 -1.81
N SER A 276 15.87 -10.97 -2.16
CA SER A 276 15.15 -11.63 -3.26
C SER A 276 15.85 -11.47 -4.62
N ILE A 277 16.43 -10.30 -4.89
CA ILE A 277 17.22 -10.08 -6.11
C ILE A 277 18.50 -10.93 -6.11
N LYS A 278 19.22 -11.01 -4.99
CA LYS A 278 20.45 -11.80 -4.86
C LYS A 278 20.18 -13.30 -5.04
N HIS A 279 19.13 -13.80 -4.40
CA HIS A 279 18.75 -15.23 -4.46
C HIS A 279 17.91 -15.58 -5.70
N GLN A 280 17.46 -14.58 -6.47
CA GLN A 280 16.61 -14.75 -7.65
C GLN A 280 15.25 -15.42 -7.37
N GLU A 281 14.80 -15.38 -6.13
CA GLU A 281 13.51 -15.89 -5.66
C GLU A 281 12.97 -15.02 -4.51
N PRO A 282 11.68 -15.06 -4.19
CA PRO A 282 11.12 -14.34 -3.05
C PRO A 282 11.75 -14.83 -1.73
N VAL A 283 12.40 -13.92 -1.00
CA VAL A 283 13.00 -14.18 0.31
C VAL A 283 12.30 -13.33 1.37
N ALA A 284 11.93 -13.96 2.48
CA ALA A 284 11.43 -13.25 3.66
C ALA A 284 12.59 -12.55 4.40
N CYS A 285 12.29 -11.41 5.03
CA CYS A 285 13.25 -10.75 5.91
C CYS A 285 13.41 -11.51 7.22
N GLU A 286 14.66 -11.76 7.63
CA GLU A 286 14.99 -12.31 8.94
C GLU A 286 15.27 -11.21 9.99
N GLY A 287 15.24 -9.94 9.61
CA GLY A 287 15.59 -8.81 10.45
C GLY A 287 14.51 -8.46 11.49
N SER A 288 14.96 -7.80 12.58
CA SER A 288 14.02 -7.23 13.57
C SER A 288 13.22 -6.09 12.94
N LEU A 289 11.90 -6.27 12.85
CA LEU A 289 10.95 -5.25 12.38
C LEU A 289 10.69 -4.16 13.44
N GLU A 290 11.33 -4.21 14.60
CA GLU A 290 11.07 -3.31 15.73
C GLU A 290 11.31 -1.83 15.39
N ASN A 291 12.19 -1.53 14.45
CA ASN A 291 12.52 -0.18 13.99
C ASN A 291 11.86 0.21 12.66
N LEU A 292 11.09 -0.67 12.05
CA LEU A 292 10.38 -0.40 10.80
C LEU A 292 9.10 0.38 11.06
N SER A 293 9.25 1.64 11.38
CA SER A 293 8.12 2.56 11.37
C SER A 293 7.92 3.11 9.95
N LEU A 294 7.25 2.37 9.09
CA LEU A 294 6.76 2.87 7.79
C LEU A 294 5.69 3.97 7.96
N ILE A 295 5.45 4.42 9.19
CA ILE A 295 4.45 5.44 9.52
C ILE A 295 4.95 6.85 9.21
N HIS A 296 6.26 7.03 9.08
CA HIS A 296 6.90 8.36 8.96
C HIS A 296 7.61 8.60 7.62
N ILE A 297 7.36 7.76 6.63
CA ILE A 297 7.93 7.98 5.29
C ILE A 297 6.91 8.67 4.41
#